data_cb7796a357a97688a4bd3e6de2a3f8aa
#
_entry.id   cb7796a357a97688a4bd3e6de2a3f8aa
#
_cell.length_a   1.000
_cell.length_b   1.000
_cell.length_c   1.000
_cell.angle_alpha   90.00
_cell.angle_beta   90.00
_cell.angle_gamma   90.00
#
_symmetry.space_group_name_H-M   'P 1'
#
loop_
_entity.id
_entity.type
_entity.pdbx_description
1 polymer ?
#
loop_
_entity_poly.entity_id
_entity_poly.type
_entity_poly.pdbx_seq_one_letter_code
_entity_poly.pdbx_strand_id
1 'polypeptide(L)'
;MKSRVRLLVLCAVSVLLLAAILWLALRSGWFQPNTASVILPQTTAALPTGGEEPIGGSLTAEVTPQTVQAVVGTLVRPDSYSRSLRVESFWSGGSQSWNVQVWQKSGLTRIRMETEDGSQPVRLMQSGGGFVTVWQEGLFEDAVMYPSSDPELIDALQMLPTYENLLALDPAQIEAAGYVKLDGAWRIMATVREQPTGYRMRYYISIETGLLEAAERWDGDTLLYRMTAETADLAAPEDELFRLGS
;
A
#
# COMPACT_ATOMS: atom_id res chain seq x y z
N MET A 1 44.97 25.86 26.34
CA MET A 1 45.27 24.64 25.54
C MET A 1 44.47 23.39 25.93
N LYS A 2 44.22 23.08 27.21
CA LYS A 2 43.48 21.85 27.64
C LYS A 2 42.03 21.74 27.17
N SER A 3 41.30 22.84 26.94
CA SER A 3 39.90 22.84 26.51
C SER A 3 39.73 22.44 25.02
N ARG A 4 40.63 22.93 24.15
CA ARG A 4 40.60 22.61 22.70
C ARG A 4 40.92 21.13 22.42
N VAL A 5 41.85 20.55 23.20
CA VAL A 5 42.18 19.12 23.08
C VAL A 5 41.00 18.23 23.52
N ARG A 6 40.27 18.60 24.58
CA ARG A 6 39.09 17.88 25.02
C ARG A 6 37.97 17.94 23.99
N LEU A 7 37.77 19.07 23.32
CA LEU A 7 36.79 19.24 22.25
C LEU A 7 37.12 18.32 21.04
N LEU A 8 38.40 18.31 20.63
CA LEU A 8 38.87 17.46 19.53
C LEU A 8 38.71 15.96 19.84
N VAL A 9 39.01 15.57 21.07
CA VAL A 9 38.79 14.14 21.47
C VAL A 9 37.33 13.79 21.49
N LEU A 10 36.43 14.64 21.95
CA LEU A 10 34.99 14.43 21.93
C LEU A 10 34.46 14.30 20.48
N CYS A 11 34.89 15.18 19.58
CA CYS A 11 34.51 15.07 18.15
C CYS A 11 35.03 13.79 17.51
N ALA A 12 36.26 13.37 17.79
CA ALA A 12 36.81 12.10 17.26
C ALA A 12 36.06 10.89 17.78
N VAL A 13 35.69 10.83 19.04
CA VAL A 13 34.89 9.75 19.64
C VAL A 13 33.48 9.70 19.02
N SER A 14 32.84 10.87 18.80
CA SER A 14 31.51 10.92 18.16
C SER A 14 31.53 10.41 16.72
N VAL A 15 32.56 10.76 15.94
CA VAL A 15 32.72 10.27 14.57
C VAL A 15 32.95 8.77 14.54
N LEU A 16 33.76 8.22 15.45
CA LEU A 16 33.99 6.79 15.55
C LEU A 16 32.73 6.01 15.95
N LEU A 17 31.91 6.57 16.87
CA LEU A 17 30.64 5.98 17.27
C LEU A 17 29.65 5.96 16.10
N LEU A 18 29.52 7.05 15.35
CA LEU A 18 28.66 7.11 14.15
C LEU A 18 29.12 6.12 13.07
N ALA A 19 30.43 6.01 12.83
CA ALA A 19 30.98 5.04 11.89
C ALA A 19 30.72 3.60 12.34
N ALA A 20 30.80 3.30 13.63
CA ALA A 20 30.50 1.97 14.16
C ALA A 20 29.01 1.63 14.05
N ILE A 21 28.11 2.58 14.31
CA ILE A 21 26.66 2.40 14.15
C ILE A 21 26.31 2.17 12.68
N LEU A 22 26.87 2.97 11.77
CA LEU A 22 26.68 2.82 10.34
C LEU A 22 27.19 1.45 9.83
N TRP A 23 28.36 1.03 10.31
CA TRP A 23 28.93 -0.27 9.96
C TRP A 23 28.08 -1.44 10.47
N LEU A 24 27.55 -1.33 11.71
CA LEU A 24 26.61 -2.31 12.28
C LEU A 24 25.29 -2.35 11.50
N ALA A 25 24.74 -1.20 11.10
CA ALA A 25 23.52 -1.11 10.31
C ALA A 25 23.69 -1.74 8.92
N LEU A 26 24.84 -1.52 8.27
CA LEU A 26 25.17 -2.14 6.98
C LEU A 26 25.37 -3.65 7.11
N ARG A 27 25.94 -4.13 8.23
CA ARG A 27 26.19 -5.55 8.44
C ARG A 27 24.96 -6.32 8.94
N SER A 28 24.01 -5.67 9.58
CA SER A 28 22.78 -6.27 10.10
C SER A 28 21.70 -6.48 9.02
N GLY A 29 21.96 -6.06 7.75
CA GLY A 29 21.02 -6.25 6.66
C GLY A 29 19.80 -5.31 6.70
N TRP A 30 19.80 -4.27 7.55
CA TRP A 30 18.72 -3.30 7.63
C TRP A 30 18.45 -2.54 6.33
N PHE A 31 19.41 -2.56 5.39
CA PHE A 31 19.27 -1.93 4.07
C PHE A 31 19.24 -2.94 2.91
N GLN A 32 19.05 -4.24 3.18
CA GLN A 32 18.80 -5.16 2.09
C GLN A 32 17.32 -5.06 1.71
N PRO A 33 16.99 -4.66 0.47
CA PRO A 33 15.63 -4.81 -0.01
C PRO A 33 15.30 -6.30 0.07
N ASN A 34 14.23 -6.61 0.78
CA ASN A 34 13.74 -7.97 0.94
C ASN A 34 13.16 -8.41 -0.43
N THR A 35 14.05 -8.77 -1.35
CA THR A 35 13.66 -9.51 -2.54
C THR A 35 13.37 -10.93 -2.10
N ALA A 36 12.22 -11.14 -1.49
CA ALA A 36 11.66 -12.47 -1.32
C ALA A 36 11.39 -13.00 -2.74
N SER A 37 12.34 -13.75 -3.29
CA SER A 37 12.08 -14.55 -4.47
C SER A 37 11.05 -15.60 -4.06
N VAL A 38 9.79 -15.39 -4.43
CA VAL A 38 8.74 -16.39 -4.28
C VAL A 38 9.09 -17.52 -5.23
N ILE A 39 9.72 -18.57 -4.71
CA ILE A 39 9.86 -19.84 -5.41
C ILE A 39 8.48 -20.47 -5.36
N LEU A 40 7.72 -20.35 -6.44
CA LEU A 40 6.50 -21.12 -6.62
C LEU A 40 6.86 -22.60 -6.51
N PRO A 41 6.23 -23.40 -5.66
CA PRO A 41 6.41 -24.85 -5.67
C PRO A 41 5.99 -25.35 -7.06
N GLN A 42 6.94 -25.93 -7.78
CA GLN A 42 6.62 -26.68 -8.99
C GLN A 42 5.81 -27.91 -8.57
N THR A 43 4.51 -27.81 -8.69
CA THR A 43 3.64 -28.97 -8.55
C THR A 43 3.92 -29.85 -9.76
N THR A 44 4.76 -30.87 -9.59
CA THR A 44 4.89 -31.98 -10.52
C THR A 44 3.61 -32.82 -10.38
N ALA A 45 2.53 -32.36 -10.97
CA ALA A 45 1.35 -33.19 -11.15
C ALA A 45 1.68 -34.17 -12.26
N ALA A 46 1.86 -35.44 -11.91
CA ALA A 46 1.84 -36.54 -12.86
C ALA A 46 0.52 -36.48 -13.62
N LEU A 47 0.59 -36.37 -14.96
CA LEU A 47 -0.57 -36.49 -15.83
C LEU A 47 -1.27 -37.86 -15.62
N PRO A 48 -2.55 -37.89 -15.29
CA PRO A 48 -3.32 -39.12 -15.41
C PRO A 48 -3.62 -39.38 -16.92
N THR A 49 -3.09 -40.47 -17.42
CA THR A 49 -3.43 -41.01 -18.75
C THR A 49 -4.82 -41.64 -18.67
N GLY A 50 -5.82 -40.99 -19.24
CA GLY A 50 -7.17 -41.57 -19.33
C GLY A 50 -8.20 -40.46 -19.58
N GLY A 51 -8.77 -40.48 -20.81
CA GLY A 51 -9.64 -39.42 -21.29
C GLY A 51 -10.93 -39.27 -20.51
N GLU A 52 -11.18 -38.04 -20.15
CA GLU A 52 -12.46 -37.38 -20.01
C GLU A 52 -12.16 -35.90 -20.03
N GLU A 53 -12.82 -35.15 -20.90
CA GLU A 53 -12.66 -33.69 -20.97
C GLU A 53 -13.06 -33.08 -19.63
N PRO A 54 -12.20 -32.27 -18.95
CA PRO A 54 -12.67 -31.58 -17.77
C PRO A 54 -13.51 -30.39 -18.21
N ILE A 55 -14.81 -30.50 -17.98
CA ILE A 55 -15.74 -29.39 -17.89
C ILE A 55 -15.10 -28.38 -16.95
N GLY A 56 -14.78 -27.17 -17.47
CA GLY A 56 -14.27 -25.99 -16.83
C GLY A 56 -14.03 -26.00 -15.31
N GLY A 57 -13.01 -26.68 -14.87
CA GLY A 57 -12.54 -26.61 -13.49
C GLY A 57 -11.74 -25.35 -13.32
N SER A 58 -12.36 -24.28 -12.84
CA SER A 58 -11.65 -23.16 -12.26
C SER A 58 -10.77 -23.70 -11.12
N LEU A 59 -9.45 -23.73 -11.31
CA LEU A 59 -8.49 -23.98 -10.23
C LEU A 59 -8.58 -22.80 -9.25
N THR A 60 -9.52 -22.87 -8.33
CA THR A 60 -9.66 -21.91 -7.25
C THR A 60 -8.52 -22.20 -6.27
N ALA A 61 -7.46 -21.39 -6.30
CA ALA A 61 -6.41 -21.49 -5.32
C ALA A 61 -7.03 -21.30 -3.93
N GLU A 62 -6.71 -22.17 -2.98
CA GLU A 62 -7.18 -22.04 -1.61
C GLU A 62 -6.58 -20.79 -0.99
N VAL A 63 -7.42 -19.87 -0.49
CA VAL A 63 -7.00 -18.64 0.20
C VAL A 63 -7.05 -18.87 1.70
N THR A 64 -5.88 -18.94 2.31
CA THR A 64 -5.65 -19.07 3.75
C THR A 64 -4.67 -17.99 4.21
N PRO A 65 -4.46 -17.77 5.51
CA PRO A 65 -3.41 -16.86 6.00
C PRO A 65 -2.03 -17.14 5.41
N GLN A 66 -1.72 -18.42 5.13
CA GLN A 66 -0.42 -18.85 4.61
C GLN A 66 -0.28 -18.65 3.10
N THR A 67 -1.38 -18.62 2.36
CA THR A 67 -1.37 -18.58 0.88
C THR A 67 -1.82 -17.24 0.31
N VAL A 68 -2.49 -16.40 1.09
CA VAL A 68 -3.14 -15.16 0.60
C VAL A 68 -2.15 -14.21 -0.09
N GLN A 69 -0.95 -14.02 0.46
CA GLN A 69 0.05 -13.14 -0.18
C GLN A 69 0.47 -13.68 -1.55
N ALA A 70 0.71 -15.00 -1.67
CA ALA A 70 1.04 -15.62 -2.94
C ALA A 70 -0.11 -15.49 -3.94
N VAL A 71 -1.36 -15.75 -3.51
CA VAL A 71 -2.55 -15.63 -4.38
C VAL A 71 -2.74 -14.18 -4.83
N VAL A 72 -2.68 -13.21 -3.91
CA VAL A 72 -2.79 -11.78 -4.25
C VAL A 72 -1.67 -11.33 -5.18
N GLY A 73 -0.45 -11.84 -4.97
CA GLY A 73 0.70 -11.55 -5.83
C GLY A 73 0.56 -12.03 -7.28
N THR A 74 -0.27 -13.06 -7.54
CA THR A 74 -0.53 -13.59 -8.89
C THR A 74 -1.65 -12.87 -9.63
N LEU A 75 -2.44 -12.02 -8.97
CA LEU A 75 -3.52 -11.30 -9.62
C LEU A 75 -2.97 -10.34 -10.67
N VAL A 76 -3.56 -10.37 -11.86
CA VAL A 76 -3.25 -9.42 -12.93
C VAL A 76 -3.93 -8.10 -12.62
N ARG A 77 -3.17 -7.01 -12.69
CA ARG A 77 -3.63 -5.65 -12.43
C ARG A 77 -3.52 -4.80 -13.69
N PRO A 78 -4.46 -3.88 -13.91
CA PRO A 78 -4.34 -2.95 -15.02
C PRO A 78 -3.17 -1.98 -14.80
N ASP A 79 -2.39 -1.73 -15.85
CA ASP A 79 -1.31 -0.72 -15.84
C ASP A 79 -1.84 0.72 -15.82
N SER A 80 -3.12 0.88 -16.20
CA SER A 80 -3.78 2.17 -16.28
C SER A 80 -5.23 2.02 -15.82
N TYR A 81 -5.68 2.94 -14.99
CA TYR A 81 -7.06 3.01 -14.52
C TYR A 81 -7.36 4.37 -13.89
N SER A 82 -8.64 4.67 -13.72
CA SER A 82 -9.11 5.70 -12.80
C SER A 82 -10.14 5.10 -11.83
N ARG A 83 -10.19 5.61 -10.61
CA ARG A 83 -11.19 5.17 -9.62
C ARG A 83 -11.53 6.28 -8.64
N SER A 84 -12.78 6.25 -8.16
CA SER A 84 -13.24 7.06 -7.04
C SER A 84 -13.33 6.20 -5.79
N LEU A 85 -12.83 6.74 -4.69
CA LEU A 85 -12.86 6.10 -3.38
C LEU A 85 -13.51 7.05 -2.38
N ARG A 86 -14.23 6.48 -1.43
CA ARG A 86 -14.64 7.15 -0.20
C ARG A 86 -13.76 6.70 0.94
N VAL A 87 -13.20 7.64 1.68
CA VAL A 87 -12.37 7.40 2.85
C VAL A 87 -13.03 8.03 4.06
N GLU A 88 -13.13 7.28 5.14
CA GLU A 88 -13.76 7.72 6.38
C GLU A 88 -12.83 7.42 7.56
N SER A 89 -12.63 8.39 8.44
CA SER A 89 -11.92 8.21 9.71
C SER A 89 -12.88 8.52 10.86
N PHE A 90 -12.82 7.69 11.92
CA PHE A 90 -13.70 7.77 13.07
C PHE A 90 -12.89 7.92 14.36
N TRP A 91 -13.36 8.77 15.28
CA TRP A 91 -12.79 8.95 16.61
C TRP A 91 -13.89 9.26 17.63
N SER A 92 -13.55 9.29 18.91
CA SER A 92 -14.54 9.44 20.00
C SER A 92 -15.38 10.72 19.94
N GLY A 93 -14.98 11.73 19.16
CA GLY A 93 -15.69 13.02 19.06
C GLY A 93 -16.31 13.28 17.70
N GLY A 94 -16.22 12.36 16.74
CA GLY A 94 -16.75 12.60 15.39
C GLY A 94 -16.18 11.70 14.31
N SER A 95 -16.36 12.13 13.07
CA SER A 95 -15.83 11.47 11.89
C SER A 95 -15.47 12.52 10.84
N GLN A 96 -14.59 12.15 9.92
CA GLN A 96 -14.25 12.92 8.73
C GLN A 96 -14.32 12.00 7.52
N SER A 97 -14.87 12.51 6.43
CA SER A 97 -14.96 11.79 5.16
C SER A 97 -14.25 12.57 4.05
N TRP A 98 -13.61 11.82 3.15
CA TRP A 98 -12.95 12.35 1.95
C TRP A 98 -13.45 11.63 0.72
N ASN A 99 -13.68 12.38 -0.35
CA ASN A 99 -13.80 11.87 -1.70
C ASN A 99 -12.40 11.87 -2.32
N VAL A 100 -11.96 10.70 -2.78
CA VAL A 100 -10.62 10.52 -3.33
C VAL A 100 -10.73 10.02 -4.76
N GLN A 101 -10.04 10.70 -5.67
CA GLN A 101 -9.88 10.28 -7.05
C GLN A 101 -8.44 9.81 -7.25
N VAL A 102 -8.27 8.65 -7.85
CA VAL A 102 -6.97 8.06 -8.16
C VAL A 102 -6.90 7.80 -9.66
N TRP A 103 -5.84 8.27 -10.30
CA TRP A 103 -5.50 7.97 -11.68
C TRP A 103 -4.14 7.31 -11.72
N GLN A 104 -4.07 6.20 -12.43
CA GLN A 104 -2.84 5.41 -12.64
C GLN A 104 -2.58 5.30 -14.13
N LYS A 105 -1.34 5.54 -14.56
CA LYS A 105 -0.91 5.33 -15.95
C LYS A 105 0.59 5.14 -16.03
N SER A 106 1.01 3.99 -16.54
CA SER A 106 2.43 3.73 -16.86
C SER A 106 3.40 4.09 -15.73
N GLY A 107 3.06 3.73 -14.48
CA GLY A 107 3.88 3.98 -13.31
C GLY A 107 3.76 5.40 -12.71
N LEU A 108 2.91 6.25 -13.29
CA LEU A 108 2.52 7.52 -12.68
C LEU A 108 1.22 7.32 -11.91
N THR A 109 1.15 7.82 -10.69
CA THR A 109 -0.08 7.85 -9.89
C THR A 109 -0.38 9.29 -9.51
N ARG A 110 -1.60 9.73 -9.79
CA ARG A 110 -2.13 11.00 -9.29
C ARG A 110 -3.30 10.74 -8.36
N ILE A 111 -3.35 11.46 -7.24
CA ILE A 111 -4.40 11.37 -6.24
C ILE A 111 -4.92 12.79 -5.98
N ARG A 112 -6.24 12.97 -5.99
CA ARG A 112 -6.94 14.17 -5.56
C ARG A 112 -7.80 13.80 -4.35
N MET A 113 -7.63 14.52 -3.25
CA MET A 113 -8.37 14.31 -2.00
C MET A 113 -9.14 15.57 -1.64
N GLU A 114 -10.42 15.43 -1.43
CA GLU A 114 -11.34 16.50 -1.04
C GLU A 114 -12.17 16.04 0.14
N THR A 115 -12.25 16.87 1.19
CA THR A 115 -13.17 16.60 2.31
C THR A 115 -14.61 16.74 1.84
N GLU A 116 -15.49 15.84 2.29
CA GLU A 116 -16.89 15.81 1.85
C GLU A 116 -17.64 17.12 2.19
N ASP A 117 -17.26 17.76 3.28
CA ASP A 117 -17.84 19.02 3.77
C ASP A 117 -17.14 20.28 3.23
N GLY A 118 -16.07 20.11 2.42
CA GLY A 118 -15.26 21.22 1.89
C GLY A 118 -14.50 22.01 2.96
N SER A 119 -14.36 21.46 4.18
CA SER A 119 -13.74 22.16 5.32
C SER A 119 -12.22 22.36 5.18
N GLN A 120 -11.58 21.60 4.28
CA GLN A 120 -10.15 21.67 4.03
C GLN A 120 -9.87 21.90 2.55
N PRO A 121 -8.75 22.55 2.22
CA PRO A 121 -8.32 22.71 0.84
C PRO A 121 -8.15 21.35 0.14
N VAL A 122 -8.52 21.29 -1.13
CA VAL A 122 -8.30 20.09 -1.95
C VAL A 122 -6.80 19.82 -2.07
N ARG A 123 -6.39 18.61 -1.70
CA ARG A 123 -5.00 18.15 -1.77
C ARG A 123 -4.77 17.29 -2.99
N LEU A 124 -3.71 17.59 -3.70
CA LEU A 124 -3.24 16.82 -4.84
C LEU A 124 -1.89 16.18 -4.50
N MET A 125 -1.70 14.97 -4.99
CA MET A 125 -0.46 14.25 -4.87
C MET A 125 -0.18 13.51 -6.18
N GLN A 126 1.08 13.55 -6.61
CA GLN A 126 1.51 12.81 -7.79
C GLN A 126 2.82 12.09 -7.51
N SER A 127 2.86 10.79 -7.73
CA SER A 127 4.07 9.97 -7.66
C SER A 127 4.54 9.60 -9.07
N GLY A 128 5.85 9.58 -9.25
CA GLY A 128 6.51 9.19 -10.50
C GLY A 128 7.95 9.70 -10.55
N GLY A 129 8.80 9.05 -11.33
CA GLY A 129 10.18 9.50 -11.53
C GLY A 129 11.06 9.51 -10.28
N GLY A 130 10.73 8.74 -9.25
CA GLY A 130 11.50 8.69 -8.00
C GLY A 130 11.11 9.74 -6.95
N PHE A 131 10.02 10.49 -7.19
CA PHE A 131 9.52 11.52 -6.27
C PHE A 131 8.01 11.42 -6.10
N VAL A 132 7.55 12.00 -4.98
CA VAL A 132 6.14 12.30 -4.74
C VAL A 132 6.02 13.80 -4.52
N THR A 133 5.22 14.46 -5.34
CA THR A 133 4.90 15.88 -5.24
C THR A 133 3.53 16.05 -4.61
N VAL A 134 3.42 16.91 -3.60
CA VAL A 134 2.17 17.20 -2.88
C VAL A 134 1.92 18.70 -2.92
N TRP A 135 0.69 19.11 -3.27
CA TRP A 135 0.29 20.51 -3.30
C TRP A 135 -1.20 20.68 -3.02
N GLN A 136 -1.63 21.90 -2.76
CA GLN A 136 -3.04 22.25 -2.74
C GLN A 136 -3.52 22.68 -4.12
N GLU A 137 -4.74 22.35 -4.48
CA GLU A 137 -5.33 22.73 -5.76
C GLU A 137 -5.29 24.26 -5.93
N GLY A 138 -4.76 24.72 -7.08
CA GLY A 138 -4.56 26.14 -7.36
C GLY A 138 -3.31 26.79 -6.75
N LEU A 139 -2.51 26.09 -5.95
CA LEU A 139 -1.31 26.58 -5.27
C LEU A 139 -0.10 25.69 -5.56
N PHE A 140 0.19 25.45 -6.84
CA PHE A 140 1.31 24.59 -7.22
C PHE A 140 2.68 25.19 -6.90
N GLU A 141 2.79 26.51 -6.81
CA GLU A 141 4.00 27.20 -6.38
C GLU A 141 4.48 26.81 -4.96
N ASP A 142 3.54 26.35 -4.12
CA ASP A 142 3.81 25.85 -2.77
C ASP A 142 4.03 24.33 -2.71
N ALA A 143 4.17 23.67 -3.88
CA ALA A 143 4.34 22.23 -3.95
C ALA A 143 5.59 21.75 -3.20
N VAL A 144 5.44 20.68 -2.45
CA VAL A 144 6.54 20.01 -1.74
C VAL A 144 6.84 18.67 -2.39
N MET A 145 8.12 18.42 -2.65
CA MET A 145 8.59 17.17 -3.24
C MET A 145 9.28 16.31 -2.18
N TYR A 146 8.92 15.04 -2.16
CA TYR A 146 9.51 14.02 -1.29
C TYR A 146 10.15 12.91 -2.12
N PRO A 147 11.32 12.36 -1.74
CA PRO A 147 11.85 11.16 -2.39
C PRO A 147 10.89 9.98 -2.21
N SER A 148 10.64 9.21 -3.28
CA SER A 148 9.77 8.03 -3.21
C SER A 148 10.47 6.79 -2.60
N SER A 149 11.70 6.95 -2.13
CA SER A 149 12.47 5.90 -1.45
C SER A 149 12.03 5.62 0.00
N ASP A 150 11.13 6.44 0.55
CA ASP A 150 10.56 6.26 1.89
C ASP A 150 9.09 5.81 1.79
N PRO A 151 8.83 4.48 1.82
CA PRO A 151 7.47 3.96 1.70
C PRO A 151 6.56 4.37 2.87
N GLU A 152 7.09 4.48 4.10
CA GLU A 152 6.29 4.87 5.27
C GLU A 152 5.78 6.32 5.13
N LEU A 153 6.62 7.21 4.63
CA LEU A 153 6.23 8.60 4.36
C LEU A 153 5.18 8.66 3.25
N ILE A 154 5.36 7.86 2.18
CA ILE A 154 4.41 7.82 1.07
C ILE A 154 3.05 7.31 1.54
N ASP A 155 3.01 6.23 2.30
CA ASP A 155 1.77 5.67 2.86
C ASP A 155 1.09 6.68 3.79
N ALA A 156 1.84 7.38 4.64
CA ALA A 156 1.31 8.44 5.49
C ALA A 156 0.74 9.62 4.69
N LEU A 157 1.39 10.00 3.58
CA LEU A 157 0.92 11.07 2.70
C LEU A 157 -0.32 10.67 1.90
N GLN A 158 -0.38 9.43 1.42
CA GLN A 158 -1.51 8.92 0.63
C GLN A 158 -2.76 8.71 1.48
N MET A 159 -2.61 8.32 2.74
CA MET A 159 -3.71 7.90 3.62
C MET A 159 -4.57 6.76 3.02
N LEU A 160 -4.08 6.10 1.97
CA LEU A 160 -4.77 5.03 1.25
C LEU A 160 -3.96 3.74 1.41
N PRO A 161 -4.51 2.72 2.05
CA PRO A 161 -3.91 1.40 2.02
C PRO A 161 -3.94 0.84 0.59
N THR A 162 -2.93 0.05 0.29
CA THR A 162 -2.80 -0.61 -1.00
C THR A 162 -2.68 -2.14 -0.81
N TYR A 163 -2.79 -2.90 -1.88
CA TYR A 163 -2.55 -4.35 -1.81
C TYR A 163 -1.06 -4.65 -1.56
N GLU A 164 -0.15 -3.77 -1.94
CA GLU A 164 1.28 -3.86 -1.65
C GLU A 164 1.54 -3.89 -0.15
N ASN A 165 0.78 -3.13 0.63
CA ASN A 165 0.87 -3.19 2.09
C ASN A 165 0.65 -4.61 2.60
N LEU A 166 -0.37 -5.34 2.07
CA LEU A 166 -0.60 -6.73 2.43
C LEU A 166 0.56 -7.65 2.01
N LEU A 167 1.14 -7.43 0.82
CA LEU A 167 2.25 -8.24 0.32
C LEU A 167 3.55 -8.03 1.10
N ALA A 168 3.76 -6.84 1.67
CA ALA A 168 4.95 -6.48 2.43
C ALA A 168 4.93 -6.96 3.89
N LEU A 169 3.78 -7.42 4.41
CA LEU A 169 3.63 -7.83 5.80
C LEU A 169 4.38 -9.14 6.12
N ASP A 170 4.76 -9.30 7.39
CA ASP A 170 5.14 -10.61 7.91
C ASP A 170 3.90 -11.53 7.86
N PRO A 171 3.97 -12.72 7.22
CA PRO A 171 2.88 -13.68 7.18
C PRO A 171 2.29 -14.02 8.55
N ALA A 172 3.07 -13.96 9.62
CA ALA A 172 2.62 -14.20 11.00
C ALA A 172 1.60 -13.15 11.51
N GLN A 173 1.51 -11.98 10.86
CA GLN A 173 0.54 -10.95 11.19
C GLN A 173 -0.84 -11.22 10.57
N ILE A 174 -0.96 -12.15 9.63
CA ILE A 174 -2.22 -12.47 8.95
C ILE A 174 -3.01 -13.45 9.80
N GLU A 175 -4.11 -12.97 10.39
CA GLU A 175 -4.97 -13.76 11.29
C GLU A 175 -5.99 -14.62 10.54
N ALA A 176 -6.55 -14.09 9.44
CA ALA A 176 -7.57 -14.77 8.65
C ALA A 176 -7.48 -14.35 7.18
N ALA A 177 -7.79 -15.26 6.29
CA ALA A 177 -7.96 -14.97 4.87
C ALA A 177 -8.95 -15.94 4.23
N GLY A 178 -9.58 -15.51 3.14
CA GLY A 178 -10.54 -16.33 2.42
C GLY A 178 -11.24 -15.55 1.31
N TYR A 179 -12.09 -16.26 0.56
CA TYR A 179 -12.98 -15.61 -0.39
C TYR A 179 -14.24 -15.12 0.33
N VAL A 180 -14.68 -13.92 -0.02
CA VAL A 180 -15.94 -13.34 0.43
C VAL A 180 -16.72 -12.80 -0.77
N LYS A 181 -18.03 -12.78 -0.68
CA LYS A 181 -18.90 -12.18 -1.69
C LYS A 181 -19.48 -10.89 -1.16
N LEU A 182 -19.12 -9.76 -1.78
CA LEU A 182 -19.62 -8.43 -1.44
C LEU A 182 -20.27 -7.84 -2.71
N ASP A 183 -21.49 -7.32 -2.56
CA ASP A 183 -22.26 -6.70 -3.66
C ASP A 183 -22.32 -7.56 -4.94
N GLY A 184 -22.43 -8.86 -4.75
CA GLY A 184 -22.53 -9.83 -5.85
C GLY A 184 -21.20 -10.28 -6.48
N ALA A 185 -20.07 -9.61 -6.18
CA ALA A 185 -18.77 -9.95 -6.72
C ALA A 185 -17.85 -10.60 -5.68
N TRP A 186 -16.94 -11.47 -6.15
CA TRP A 186 -16.00 -12.17 -5.29
C TRP A 186 -14.76 -11.31 -5.00
N ARG A 187 -14.34 -11.34 -3.74
CA ARG A 187 -13.14 -10.67 -3.22
C ARG A 187 -12.27 -11.66 -2.47
N ILE A 188 -10.98 -11.40 -2.44
CA ILE A 188 -10.08 -11.98 -1.43
C ILE A 188 -10.13 -11.06 -0.23
N MET A 189 -10.49 -11.59 0.93
CA MET A 189 -10.42 -10.89 2.22
C MET A 189 -9.21 -11.38 2.99
N ALA A 190 -8.45 -10.44 3.59
CA ALA A 190 -7.41 -10.73 4.55
C ALA A 190 -7.58 -9.86 5.80
N THR A 191 -7.47 -10.47 6.97
CA THR A 191 -7.45 -9.77 8.27
C THR A 191 -6.06 -9.86 8.85
N VAL A 192 -5.51 -8.72 9.22
CA VAL A 192 -4.13 -8.57 9.70
C VAL A 192 -4.15 -7.87 11.05
N ARG A 193 -3.24 -8.28 11.94
CA ARG A 193 -2.98 -7.57 13.20
C ARG A 193 -1.77 -6.65 13.04
N GLU A 194 -2.01 -5.34 13.06
CA GLU A 194 -0.95 -4.33 12.99
C GLU A 194 -0.10 -4.32 14.27
N GLN A 195 1.22 -4.27 14.11
CA GLN A 195 2.15 -4.12 15.23
C GLN A 195 2.76 -2.71 15.21
N PRO A 196 2.98 -2.07 16.36
CA PRO A 196 2.72 -2.52 17.73
C PRO A 196 1.32 -2.17 18.26
N THR A 197 0.45 -1.54 17.46
CA THR A 197 -0.84 -1.00 17.92
C THR A 197 -1.85 -2.06 18.34
N GLY A 198 -1.75 -3.27 17.75
CA GLY A 198 -2.71 -4.34 17.94
C GLY A 198 -4.02 -4.16 17.17
N TYR A 199 -4.14 -3.09 16.37
CA TYR A 199 -5.32 -2.87 15.54
C TYR A 199 -5.48 -3.98 14.52
N ARG A 200 -6.72 -4.25 14.10
CA ARG A 200 -7.01 -5.17 13.02
C ARG A 200 -7.28 -4.39 11.74
N MET A 201 -6.49 -4.70 10.69
CA MET A 201 -6.73 -4.19 9.35
C MET A 201 -7.35 -5.29 8.50
N ARG A 202 -8.43 -4.99 7.78
CA ARG A 202 -9.05 -5.88 6.79
C ARG A 202 -8.87 -5.29 5.41
N TYR A 203 -8.46 -6.15 4.48
CA TYR A 203 -8.28 -5.82 3.08
C TYR A 203 -9.28 -6.63 2.25
N TYR A 204 -9.90 -6.00 1.25
CA TYR A 204 -10.82 -6.64 0.31
C TYR A 204 -10.34 -6.37 -1.11
N ILE A 205 -9.81 -7.39 -1.77
CA ILE A 205 -9.13 -7.28 -3.05
C ILE A 205 -9.99 -7.94 -4.12
N SER A 206 -10.27 -7.21 -5.21
CA SER A 206 -11.01 -7.74 -6.36
C SER A 206 -10.24 -8.86 -7.03
N ILE A 207 -10.92 -9.98 -7.32
CA ILE A 207 -10.34 -11.08 -8.10
C ILE A 207 -10.23 -10.69 -9.57
N GLU A 208 -11.15 -9.86 -10.06
CA GLU A 208 -11.22 -9.46 -11.46
C GLU A 208 -10.13 -8.46 -11.84
N THR A 209 -9.89 -7.46 -10.98
CA THR A 209 -8.98 -6.35 -11.28
C THR A 209 -7.68 -6.41 -10.49
N GLY A 210 -7.60 -7.23 -9.44
CA GLY A 210 -6.47 -7.26 -8.51
C GLY A 210 -6.33 -5.99 -7.67
N LEU A 211 -7.25 -5.03 -7.78
CA LEU A 211 -7.22 -3.78 -7.02
C LEU A 211 -7.83 -3.96 -5.63
N LEU A 212 -7.31 -3.21 -4.65
CA LEU A 212 -7.91 -3.12 -3.33
C LEU A 212 -9.20 -2.28 -3.43
N GLU A 213 -10.35 -2.88 -3.16
CA GLU A 213 -11.65 -2.21 -3.27
C GLU A 213 -12.18 -1.69 -1.94
N ALA A 214 -11.83 -2.34 -0.85
CA ALA A 214 -12.16 -1.83 0.48
C ALA A 214 -11.06 -2.17 1.48
N ALA A 215 -10.95 -1.33 2.51
CA ALA A 215 -10.10 -1.58 3.66
C ALA A 215 -10.73 -1.00 4.92
N GLU A 216 -10.56 -1.69 6.05
CA GLU A 216 -11.11 -1.27 7.34
C GLU A 216 -10.07 -1.47 8.45
N ARG A 217 -9.93 -0.47 9.33
CA ARG A 217 -9.11 -0.58 10.54
C ARG A 217 -9.99 -0.55 11.78
N TRP A 218 -9.75 -1.47 12.70
CA TRP A 218 -10.54 -1.69 13.89
C TRP A 218 -9.69 -1.72 15.16
N ASP A 219 -10.19 -1.07 16.23
CA ASP A 219 -9.70 -1.25 17.60
C ASP A 219 -10.76 -2.03 18.38
N GLY A 220 -10.50 -3.31 18.63
CA GLY A 220 -11.54 -4.22 19.13
C GLY A 220 -12.75 -4.25 18.19
N ASP A 221 -13.88 -3.76 18.66
CA ASP A 221 -15.14 -3.66 17.89
C ASP A 221 -15.41 -2.22 17.39
N THR A 222 -14.48 -1.30 17.59
CA THR A 222 -14.62 0.09 17.16
C THR A 222 -13.95 0.27 15.80
N LEU A 223 -14.72 0.72 14.81
CA LEU A 223 -14.19 1.10 13.49
C LEU A 223 -13.46 2.44 13.60
N LEU A 224 -12.19 2.48 13.19
CA LEU A 224 -11.35 3.69 13.17
C LEU A 224 -11.20 4.29 11.78
N TYR A 225 -11.24 3.45 10.75
CA TYR A 225 -11.00 3.86 9.38
C TYR A 225 -11.74 2.92 8.43
N ARG A 226 -12.26 3.48 7.35
CA ARG A 226 -12.82 2.74 6.22
C ARG A 226 -12.44 3.40 4.91
N MET A 227 -12.04 2.61 3.95
CA MET A 227 -11.92 2.98 2.54
C MET A 227 -12.85 2.08 1.72
N THR A 228 -13.58 2.65 0.78
CA THR A 228 -14.45 1.91 -0.13
C THR A 228 -14.30 2.45 -1.54
N ALA A 229 -14.10 1.58 -2.52
CA ALA A 229 -14.15 1.96 -3.93
C ALA A 229 -15.60 2.12 -4.38
N GLU A 230 -15.92 3.27 -4.98
CA GLU A 230 -17.26 3.56 -5.50
C GLU A 230 -17.35 3.25 -6.99
N THR A 231 -16.32 3.64 -7.74
CA THR A 231 -16.24 3.38 -9.18
C THR A 231 -14.82 3.02 -9.58
N ALA A 232 -14.68 2.25 -10.65
CA ALA A 232 -13.43 1.99 -11.32
C ALA A 232 -13.65 1.99 -12.84
N ASP A 233 -12.80 2.72 -13.57
CA ASP A 233 -12.72 2.72 -15.02
C ASP A 233 -11.31 2.24 -15.41
N LEU A 234 -11.25 1.19 -16.21
CA LEU A 234 -10.01 0.57 -16.66
C LEU A 234 -9.48 1.20 -17.96
N ALA A 235 -10.17 2.21 -18.50
CA ALA A 235 -9.62 3.00 -19.59
C ALA A 235 -8.42 3.83 -19.12
N ALA A 236 -7.44 3.99 -20.01
CA ALA A 236 -6.26 4.78 -19.69
C ALA A 236 -6.64 6.26 -19.53
N PRO A 237 -6.28 6.89 -18.40
CA PRO A 237 -6.49 8.32 -18.21
C PRO A 237 -5.74 9.17 -19.24
N GLU A 238 -6.20 10.37 -19.48
CA GLU A 238 -5.55 11.32 -20.39
C GLU A 238 -4.22 11.81 -19.82
N ASP A 239 -3.21 12.03 -20.68
CA ASP A 239 -1.87 12.47 -20.27
C ASP A 239 -1.86 13.83 -19.58
N GLU A 240 -2.82 14.70 -19.95
CA GLU A 240 -3.00 16.03 -19.35
C GLU A 240 -3.18 15.97 -17.83
N LEU A 241 -3.85 14.93 -17.33
CA LEU A 241 -4.06 14.73 -15.90
C LEU A 241 -2.75 14.56 -15.10
N PHE A 242 -1.66 14.17 -15.77
CA PHE A 242 -0.36 13.95 -15.10
C PHE A 242 0.62 15.11 -15.29
N ARG A 243 0.17 16.23 -15.89
CA ARG A 243 0.98 17.45 -15.90
C ARG A 243 0.98 18.08 -14.52
N LEU A 244 2.17 18.32 -13.97
CA LEU A 244 2.31 19.00 -12.69
C LEU A 244 1.78 20.44 -12.81
N GLY A 245 0.99 20.86 -11.84
CA GLY A 245 0.39 22.20 -11.82
C GLY A 245 -0.90 22.36 -12.62
N SER A 246 -1.42 21.28 -13.22
CA SER A 246 -2.73 21.28 -13.87
C SER A 246 -3.86 21.03 -12.87
#